data_c1eb7d8cde8241b5b8251afb68fc7197
#
_entry.id   c1eb7d8cde8241b5b8251afb68fc7197
#
_cell.length_a   1.000
_cell.length_b   1.000
_cell.length_c   1.000
_cell.angle_alpha   90.00
_cell.angle_beta   90.00
_cell.angle_gamma   90.00
#
_symmetry.space_group_name_H-M   'P 1'
#
loop_
_entity.id
_entity.type
_entity.pdbx_description
1 polymer ?
#
loop_
_entity_poly.entity_id
_entity_poly.type
_entity_poly.pdbx_seq_one_letter_code
_entity_poly.pdbx_strand_id
1 'polypeptide(L)'
;EGRVAGAGLDVFAKEPCTASPLFAFDNVVVTPHLGASTHEAQDKAGLAVARSVKLALQGEFVPDAVNVQAGGVVAEEVRPLLPLAEKLGRVFTAVAGGVAPSVTVEVRGEVVAHDVSVLTLAAMKGLFTTVVAEQVTYVNAPLLAADRGVQVGLSTATETLDHPVLVTLRGALLDGRTVTVSGTALTGPRESLRLTGLDDFDLELEAEGVLLFFRYVDRPGVVGTVGTLLGEAGVNIAAMQVAR
;
A
#
# COMPACT_ATOMS: atom_id res chain seq x y z
N GLU A 1 -34.48 16.46 -30.67
CA GLU A 1 -35.21 16.84 -29.47
C GLU A 1 -34.70 18.14 -28.83
N GLY A 2 -33.62 18.78 -29.38
CA GLY A 2 -33.12 20.08 -28.94
C GLY A 2 -32.51 20.11 -27.51
N ARG A 3 -32.15 18.97 -26.96
CA ARG A 3 -31.56 18.88 -25.60
C ARG A 3 -30.10 19.38 -25.54
N VAL A 4 -29.37 19.29 -26.65
CA VAL A 4 -28.00 19.79 -26.77
C VAL A 4 -27.89 20.62 -28.04
N ALA A 5 -27.07 21.67 -28.02
CA ALA A 5 -26.88 22.56 -29.17
C ALA A 5 -26.02 21.92 -30.27
N GLY A 6 -25.10 21.04 -29.91
CA GLY A 6 -24.21 20.31 -30.81
C GLY A 6 -23.37 19.30 -30.03
N ALA A 7 -22.61 18.49 -30.76
CA ALA A 7 -21.69 17.50 -30.13
C ALA A 7 -20.39 17.38 -30.95
N GLY A 8 -19.26 17.20 -30.25
CA GLY A 8 -18.00 16.77 -30.85
C GLY A 8 -17.65 15.37 -30.33
N LEU A 9 -17.41 14.43 -31.22
CA LEU A 9 -17.15 13.03 -30.86
C LEU A 9 -15.87 12.55 -31.56
N ASP A 10 -14.94 12.04 -30.77
CA ASP A 10 -13.67 11.47 -31.27
C ASP A 10 -13.60 9.94 -31.07
N VAL A 11 -14.44 9.39 -30.16
CA VAL A 11 -14.42 7.99 -29.77
C VAL A 11 -15.81 7.38 -29.93
N PHE A 12 -15.86 6.13 -30.39
CA PHE A 12 -17.09 5.38 -30.60
C PHE A 12 -17.00 4.02 -29.93
N ALA A 13 -18.15 3.47 -29.53
CA ALA A 13 -18.25 2.16 -28.89
C ALA A 13 -17.67 1.01 -29.74
N LYS A 14 -17.69 1.17 -31.07
CA LYS A 14 -17.04 0.25 -32.01
C LYS A 14 -16.25 1.07 -33.01
N GLU A 15 -14.96 0.81 -33.16
CA GLU A 15 -14.04 1.49 -34.07
C GLU A 15 -13.34 0.50 -35.02
N PRO A 16 -13.07 0.89 -36.27
CA PRO A 16 -13.41 2.17 -36.89
C PRO A 16 -14.93 2.31 -37.12
N CYS A 17 -15.48 3.49 -36.77
CA CYS A 17 -16.89 3.80 -36.97
C CYS A 17 -17.09 4.45 -38.34
N THR A 18 -17.51 3.66 -39.34
CA THR A 18 -17.74 4.12 -40.73
C THR A 18 -19.19 4.47 -41.01
N ALA A 19 -20.10 4.13 -40.12
CA ALA A 19 -21.53 4.42 -40.23
C ALA A 19 -22.15 4.67 -38.85
N SER A 20 -22.72 5.85 -38.65
CA SER A 20 -23.45 6.22 -37.45
C SER A 20 -24.61 7.13 -37.81
N PRO A 21 -25.80 7.00 -37.20
CA PRO A 21 -26.88 7.97 -37.38
C PRO A 21 -26.49 9.40 -37.01
N LEU A 22 -25.45 9.58 -36.18
CA LEU A 22 -24.95 10.89 -35.77
C LEU A 22 -24.27 11.66 -36.90
N PHE A 23 -23.78 10.98 -37.95
CA PHE A 23 -23.13 11.63 -39.11
C PHE A 23 -24.10 12.41 -40.00
N ALA A 24 -25.41 12.21 -39.82
CA ALA A 24 -26.45 12.91 -40.56
C ALA A 24 -26.84 14.26 -39.92
N PHE A 25 -26.26 14.66 -38.80
CA PHE A 25 -26.60 15.91 -38.10
C PHE A 25 -25.57 16.99 -38.36
N ASP A 26 -26.00 18.16 -38.84
CA ASP A 26 -25.13 19.31 -39.15
C ASP A 26 -24.44 19.92 -37.92
N ASN A 27 -24.99 19.68 -36.74
CA ASN A 27 -24.45 20.16 -35.47
C ASN A 27 -23.60 19.10 -34.72
N VAL A 28 -23.18 18.03 -35.39
CA VAL A 28 -22.29 16.99 -34.89
C VAL A 28 -20.99 16.99 -35.68
N VAL A 29 -19.87 17.15 -34.97
CA VAL A 29 -18.53 17.04 -35.57
C VAL A 29 -17.91 15.75 -35.05
N VAL A 30 -17.31 14.97 -35.96
CA VAL A 30 -16.69 13.70 -35.63
C VAL A 30 -15.25 13.64 -36.11
N THR A 31 -14.40 12.99 -35.35
CA THR A 31 -13.01 12.69 -35.73
C THR A 31 -12.73 11.19 -35.52
N PRO A 32 -11.77 10.60 -36.25
CA PRO A 32 -11.50 9.17 -36.15
C PRO A 32 -10.47 8.85 -35.07
N HIS A 33 -10.78 9.17 -33.80
CA HIS A 33 -9.97 8.90 -32.63
C HIS A 33 -8.58 9.58 -32.70
N LEU A 34 -8.56 10.90 -32.84
CA LEU A 34 -7.34 11.70 -33.03
C LEU A 34 -6.90 12.43 -31.74
N GLY A 35 -7.63 12.33 -30.61
CA GLY A 35 -7.34 13.08 -29.39
C GLY A 35 -5.92 12.89 -28.86
N ALA A 36 -5.33 11.70 -29.04
CA ALA A 36 -3.95 11.41 -28.66
C ALA A 36 -2.90 11.73 -29.76
N SER A 37 -3.33 12.23 -30.91
CA SER A 37 -2.44 12.46 -32.09
C SER A 37 -1.93 13.89 -32.20
N THR A 38 -2.24 14.76 -31.23
CA THR A 38 -1.66 16.11 -31.16
C THR A 38 -0.26 16.05 -30.52
N HIS A 39 0.62 17.01 -30.88
CA HIS A 39 1.96 17.11 -30.27
C HIS A 39 1.88 17.23 -28.76
N GLU A 40 0.97 18.04 -28.23
CA GLU A 40 0.78 18.24 -26.78
C GLU A 40 0.32 16.95 -26.08
N ALA A 41 -0.54 16.16 -26.71
CA ALA A 41 -0.99 14.89 -26.14
C ALA A 41 0.14 13.85 -26.11
N GLN A 42 0.94 13.79 -27.18
CA GLN A 42 2.10 12.90 -27.27
C GLN A 42 3.17 13.27 -26.25
N ASP A 43 3.47 14.56 -26.06
CA ASP A 43 4.42 15.04 -25.06
C ASP A 43 3.94 14.70 -23.63
N LYS A 44 2.66 14.93 -23.32
CA LYS A 44 2.07 14.58 -22.04
C LYS A 44 2.13 13.08 -21.78
N ALA A 45 1.76 12.27 -22.78
CA ALA A 45 1.80 10.81 -22.66
C ALA A 45 3.24 10.32 -22.46
N GLY A 46 4.21 10.84 -23.20
CA GLY A 46 5.62 10.52 -23.07
C GLY A 46 6.16 10.81 -21.67
N LEU A 47 5.86 12.00 -21.13
CA LEU A 47 6.26 12.37 -19.77
C LEU A 47 5.57 11.50 -18.70
N ALA A 48 4.28 11.18 -18.85
CA ALA A 48 3.55 10.33 -17.94
C ALA A 48 4.13 8.91 -17.90
N VAL A 49 4.38 8.33 -19.09
CA VAL A 49 5.00 7.00 -19.20
C VAL A 49 6.40 6.98 -18.58
N ALA A 50 7.23 8.01 -18.86
CA ALA A 50 8.58 8.08 -18.29
C ALA A 50 8.55 8.13 -16.75
N ARG A 51 7.61 8.89 -16.17
CA ARG A 51 7.39 8.91 -14.70
C ARG A 51 6.95 7.57 -14.16
N SER A 52 5.97 6.93 -14.82
CA SER A 52 5.46 5.62 -14.41
C SER A 52 6.54 4.54 -14.48
N VAL A 53 7.37 4.53 -15.53
CA VAL A 53 8.51 3.61 -15.64
C VAL A 53 9.54 3.86 -14.53
N LYS A 54 9.85 5.13 -14.23
CA LYS A 54 10.76 5.47 -13.12
C LYS A 54 10.24 4.92 -11.79
N LEU A 55 8.97 5.15 -11.45
CA LEU A 55 8.35 4.63 -10.23
C LEU A 55 8.40 3.10 -10.19
N ALA A 56 8.06 2.44 -11.30
CA ALA A 56 8.10 0.98 -11.40
C ALA A 56 9.51 0.41 -11.14
N LEU A 57 10.55 1.02 -11.73
CA LEU A 57 11.95 0.61 -11.52
C LEU A 57 12.43 0.85 -10.08
N GLN A 58 11.87 1.83 -9.39
CA GLN A 58 12.12 2.08 -7.97
C GLN A 58 11.31 1.18 -7.04
N GLY A 59 10.40 0.36 -7.58
CA GLY A 59 9.47 -0.47 -6.79
C GLY A 59 8.38 0.32 -6.10
N GLU A 60 8.18 1.58 -6.51
CA GLU A 60 7.14 2.47 -6.00
C GLU A 60 5.78 2.18 -6.63
N PHE A 61 4.72 2.69 -5.98
CA PHE A 61 3.37 2.58 -6.52
C PHE A 61 3.23 3.39 -7.83
N VAL A 62 2.71 2.73 -8.88
CA VAL A 62 2.46 3.35 -10.19
C VAL A 62 0.95 3.56 -10.36
N PRO A 63 0.45 4.81 -10.24
CA PRO A 63 -0.99 5.09 -10.29
C PRO A 63 -1.70 4.64 -11.57
N ASP A 64 -0.97 4.71 -12.70
CA ASP A 64 -1.52 4.43 -14.04
C ASP A 64 -1.31 2.97 -14.49
N ALA A 65 -0.87 2.08 -13.60
CA ALA A 65 -0.63 0.68 -13.93
C ALA A 65 -1.96 -0.07 -14.13
N VAL A 66 -2.18 -0.59 -15.33
CA VAL A 66 -3.43 -1.31 -15.69
C VAL A 66 -3.59 -2.67 -15.01
N ASN A 67 -2.51 -3.24 -14.52
CA ASN A 67 -2.45 -4.53 -13.83
C ASN A 67 -2.34 -4.40 -12.30
N VAL A 68 -2.49 -3.21 -11.75
CA VAL A 68 -2.62 -2.97 -10.32
C VAL A 68 -4.10 -2.73 -10.01
N GLN A 69 -4.72 -3.65 -9.29
CA GLN A 69 -6.13 -3.54 -8.89
C GLN A 69 -6.26 -2.61 -7.67
N ALA A 70 -6.07 -1.32 -7.88
CA ALA A 70 -6.14 -0.29 -6.83
C ALA A 70 -7.28 0.73 -7.07
N GLY A 71 -8.32 0.36 -7.82
CA GLY A 71 -9.50 1.19 -7.99
C GLY A 71 -9.29 2.54 -8.72
N GLY A 72 -8.10 2.84 -9.22
CA GLY A 72 -7.78 4.10 -9.90
C GLY A 72 -6.79 4.99 -9.13
N VAL A 73 -7.02 6.31 -9.15
CA VAL A 73 -6.13 7.28 -8.48
C VAL A 73 -6.24 7.16 -6.97
N VAL A 74 -5.13 6.83 -6.31
CA VAL A 74 -5.05 6.77 -4.84
C VAL A 74 -5.23 8.18 -4.26
N ALA A 75 -6.21 8.32 -3.37
CA ALA A 75 -6.49 9.58 -2.67
C ALA A 75 -5.26 10.07 -1.88
N GLU A 76 -5.12 11.38 -1.73
CA GLU A 76 -3.98 11.98 -1.02
C GLU A 76 -3.92 11.53 0.44
N GLU A 77 -5.05 11.32 1.07
CA GLU A 77 -5.20 10.84 2.44
C GLU A 77 -4.73 9.40 2.63
N VAL A 78 -4.80 8.57 1.58
CA VAL A 78 -4.38 7.16 1.59
C VAL A 78 -2.88 7.01 1.32
N ARG A 79 -2.27 7.90 0.55
CA ARG A 79 -0.86 7.80 0.13
C ARG A 79 0.14 7.63 1.28
N PRO A 80 0.04 8.38 2.40
CA PRO A 80 0.96 8.21 3.53
C PRO A 80 0.89 6.84 4.19
N LEU A 81 -0.22 6.11 3.98
CA LEU A 81 -0.43 4.77 4.54
C LEU A 81 0.23 3.65 3.71
N LEU A 82 0.61 3.91 2.46
CA LEU A 82 1.28 2.91 1.62
C LEU A 82 2.61 2.44 2.23
N PRO A 83 3.56 3.33 2.55
CA PRO A 83 4.81 2.92 3.19
C PRO A 83 4.59 2.33 4.59
N LEU A 84 3.54 2.75 5.31
CA LEU A 84 3.17 2.14 6.59
C LEU A 84 2.75 0.69 6.39
N ALA A 85 1.77 0.42 5.52
CA ALA A 85 1.26 -0.94 5.27
C ALA A 85 2.38 -1.89 4.79
N GLU A 86 3.30 -1.41 3.93
CA GLU A 86 4.48 -2.17 3.53
C GLU A 86 5.38 -2.49 4.74
N LYS A 87 5.67 -1.52 5.60
CA LYS A 87 6.47 -1.73 6.81
C LYS A 87 5.81 -2.72 7.77
N LEU A 88 4.50 -2.58 8.00
CA LEU A 88 3.75 -3.52 8.84
C LEU A 88 3.82 -4.95 8.28
N GLY A 89 3.77 -5.12 6.95
CA GLY A 89 3.97 -6.41 6.30
C GLY A 89 5.34 -7.02 6.60
N ARG A 90 6.41 -6.23 6.51
CA ARG A 90 7.77 -6.68 6.85
C ARG A 90 7.91 -7.07 8.33
N VAL A 91 7.37 -6.23 9.23
CA VAL A 91 7.39 -6.52 10.69
C VAL A 91 6.59 -7.77 10.99
N PHE A 92 5.40 -7.91 10.38
CA PHE A 92 4.58 -9.11 10.53
C PHE A 92 5.36 -10.38 10.18
N THR A 93 5.96 -10.42 9.00
CA THR A 93 6.73 -11.60 8.53
C THR A 93 7.94 -11.89 9.42
N ALA A 94 8.64 -10.84 9.88
CA ALA A 94 9.78 -10.99 10.78
C ALA A 94 9.37 -11.59 12.15
N VAL A 95 8.26 -11.12 12.72
CA VAL A 95 7.74 -11.60 14.01
C VAL A 95 7.13 -13.00 13.89
N ALA A 96 6.42 -13.25 12.80
CA ALA A 96 5.81 -14.54 12.51
C ALA A 96 6.85 -15.64 12.19
N GLY A 97 8.04 -15.25 11.76
CA GLY A 97 9.07 -16.16 11.26
C GLY A 97 8.76 -16.73 9.86
N GLY A 98 7.86 -16.06 9.12
CA GLY A 98 7.42 -16.45 7.79
C GLY A 98 6.09 -15.82 7.42
N VAL A 99 5.57 -16.15 6.23
CA VAL A 99 4.27 -15.64 5.77
C VAL A 99 3.15 -16.55 6.27
N ALA A 100 2.13 -15.93 6.88
CA ALA A 100 0.93 -16.65 7.32
C ALA A 100 0.06 -17.06 6.11
N PRO A 101 -0.67 -18.20 6.17
CA PRO A 101 -1.59 -18.62 5.12
C PRO A 101 -2.74 -17.64 4.87
N SER A 102 -3.11 -16.88 5.91
CA SER A 102 -4.15 -15.85 5.81
C SER A 102 -3.75 -14.63 6.62
N VAL A 103 -3.87 -13.45 6.01
CA VAL A 103 -3.61 -12.16 6.65
C VAL A 103 -4.79 -11.24 6.34
N THR A 104 -5.30 -10.56 7.36
CA THR A 104 -6.30 -9.49 7.20
C THR A 104 -5.61 -8.15 7.43
N VAL A 105 -5.77 -7.25 6.47
CA VAL A 105 -5.42 -5.84 6.61
C VAL A 105 -6.68 -5.12 7.07
N GLU A 106 -6.67 -4.61 8.29
CA GLU A 106 -7.75 -3.81 8.83
C GLU A 106 -7.35 -2.34 8.80
N VAL A 107 -8.21 -1.50 8.25
CA VAL A 107 -8.02 -0.04 8.19
C VAL A 107 -9.14 0.64 8.94
N ARG A 108 -8.78 1.50 9.88
CA ARG A 108 -9.74 2.25 10.72
C ARG A 108 -9.52 3.75 10.61
N GLY A 109 -10.59 4.51 10.78
CA GLY A 109 -10.61 5.98 10.77
C GLY A 109 -11.34 6.55 9.56
N GLU A 110 -11.38 7.88 9.47
CA GLU A 110 -12.11 8.58 8.40
C GLU A 110 -11.58 8.27 6.99
N VAL A 111 -10.33 7.81 6.88
CA VAL A 111 -9.69 7.43 5.61
C VAL A 111 -10.45 6.35 4.84
N VAL A 112 -11.29 5.55 5.52
CA VAL A 112 -12.09 4.49 4.89
C VAL A 112 -13.24 5.03 4.03
N ALA A 113 -13.48 6.34 4.05
CA ALA A 113 -14.35 7.00 3.06
C ALA A 113 -13.77 6.97 1.64
N HIS A 114 -12.46 6.73 1.51
CA HIS A 114 -11.75 6.54 0.26
C HIS A 114 -11.54 5.05 -0.02
N ASP A 115 -11.15 4.73 -1.26
CA ASP A 115 -10.72 3.37 -1.60
C ASP A 115 -9.33 3.10 -0.98
N VAL A 116 -9.33 2.24 0.05
CA VAL A 116 -8.12 1.82 0.78
C VAL A 116 -7.62 0.44 0.32
N SER A 117 -8.18 -0.14 -0.72
CA SER A 117 -7.81 -1.48 -1.21
C SER A 117 -6.34 -1.61 -1.59
N VAL A 118 -5.73 -0.52 -2.06
CA VAL A 118 -4.30 -0.45 -2.37
C VAL A 118 -3.40 -0.78 -1.18
N LEU A 119 -3.88 -0.61 0.06
CA LEU A 119 -3.10 -0.94 1.26
C LEU A 119 -2.89 -2.45 1.41
N THR A 120 -3.77 -3.28 0.84
CA THR A 120 -3.54 -4.74 0.78
C THR A 120 -2.37 -5.09 -0.12
N LEU A 121 -2.19 -4.35 -1.22
CA LEU A 121 -1.06 -4.52 -2.14
C LEU A 121 0.25 -4.09 -1.47
N ALA A 122 0.23 -2.96 -0.76
CA ALA A 122 1.38 -2.48 0.02
C ALA A 122 1.76 -3.48 1.13
N ALA A 123 0.76 -4.01 1.86
CA ALA A 123 0.98 -5.03 2.87
C ALA A 123 1.56 -6.31 2.26
N MET A 124 1.00 -6.82 1.15
CA MET A 124 1.55 -7.97 0.43
C MET A 124 2.99 -7.75 -0.01
N LYS A 125 3.31 -6.59 -0.57
CA LYS A 125 4.69 -6.23 -0.90
C LYS A 125 5.60 -6.38 0.32
N GLY A 126 5.19 -5.84 1.47
CA GLY A 126 5.93 -5.97 2.73
C GLY A 126 6.08 -7.41 3.20
N LEU A 127 5.00 -8.21 3.17
CA LEU A 127 4.99 -9.61 3.60
C LEU A 127 6.01 -10.46 2.85
N PHE A 128 6.21 -10.21 1.56
CA PHE A 128 7.11 -11.03 0.72
C PHE A 128 8.51 -10.45 0.55
N THR A 129 8.76 -9.17 0.82
CA THR A 129 10.05 -8.51 0.57
C THR A 129 11.26 -9.23 1.19
N THR A 130 11.08 -9.88 2.35
CA THR A 130 12.16 -10.60 3.03
C THR A 130 12.13 -12.12 2.81
N VAL A 131 11.14 -12.61 2.07
CA VAL A 131 10.88 -14.05 1.88
C VAL A 131 11.37 -14.54 0.52
N VAL A 132 11.35 -13.66 -0.48
CA VAL A 132 11.78 -13.98 -1.85
C VAL A 132 13.06 -13.24 -2.20
N ALA A 133 13.87 -13.82 -3.08
CA ALA A 133 15.12 -13.19 -3.54
C ALA A 133 14.89 -12.11 -4.62
N GLU A 134 13.78 -12.21 -5.34
CA GLU A 134 13.40 -11.26 -6.38
C GLU A 134 12.81 -9.97 -5.80
N GLN A 135 12.87 -8.89 -6.55
CA GLN A 135 12.27 -7.62 -6.14
C GLN A 135 10.73 -7.74 -6.10
N VAL A 136 10.15 -7.49 -4.94
CA VAL A 136 8.70 -7.46 -4.77
C VAL A 136 8.16 -6.07 -5.09
N THR A 137 7.13 -6.04 -5.92
CA THR A 137 6.46 -4.83 -6.40
C THR A 137 4.95 -4.93 -6.15
N TYR A 138 4.23 -3.83 -6.32
CA TYR A 138 2.75 -3.82 -6.25
C TYR A 138 2.10 -4.70 -7.34
N VAL A 139 2.83 -4.99 -8.43
CA VAL A 139 2.34 -5.81 -9.56
C VAL A 139 2.50 -7.30 -9.27
N ASN A 140 3.67 -7.74 -8.78
CA ASN A 140 3.95 -9.16 -8.58
C ASN A 140 3.55 -9.67 -7.19
N ALA A 141 3.35 -8.79 -6.19
CA ALA A 141 2.98 -9.23 -4.85
C ALA A 141 1.68 -10.06 -4.79
N PRO A 142 0.59 -9.72 -5.51
CA PRO A 142 -0.60 -10.57 -5.57
C PRO A 142 -0.35 -11.94 -6.23
N LEU A 143 0.51 -11.99 -7.24
CA LEU A 143 0.88 -13.24 -7.90
C LEU A 143 1.68 -14.14 -6.95
N LEU A 144 2.64 -13.56 -6.22
CA LEU A 144 3.41 -14.25 -5.20
C LEU A 144 2.52 -14.80 -4.07
N ALA A 145 1.47 -14.05 -3.69
CA ALA A 145 0.49 -14.52 -2.72
C ALA A 145 -0.31 -15.71 -3.26
N ALA A 146 -0.82 -15.61 -4.49
CA ALA A 146 -1.58 -16.67 -5.14
C ALA A 146 -0.76 -17.96 -5.31
N ASP A 147 0.47 -17.86 -5.81
CA ASP A 147 1.37 -18.97 -6.01
C ASP A 147 1.71 -19.71 -4.71
N ARG A 148 1.68 -19.03 -3.58
CA ARG A 148 1.95 -19.59 -2.24
C ARG A 148 0.70 -19.92 -1.46
N GLY A 149 -0.48 -19.75 -2.05
CA GLY A 149 -1.77 -19.99 -1.39
C GLY A 149 -2.04 -19.05 -0.20
N VAL A 150 -1.42 -17.87 -0.17
CA VAL A 150 -1.61 -16.87 0.87
C VAL A 150 -2.83 -16.01 0.53
N GLN A 151 -3.78 -15.95 1.45
CA GLN A 151 -4.96 -15.11 1.32
C GLN A 151 -4.76 -13.80 2.07
N VAL A 152 -4.96 -12.67 1.40
CA VAL A 152 -4.92 -11.35 2.02
C VAL A 152 -6.26 -10.67 1.84
N GLY A 153 -6.94 -10.42 2.96
CA GLY A 153 -8.24 -9.77 3.01
C GLY A 153 -8.15 -8.32 3.49
N LEU A 154 -9.17 -7.53 3.16
CA LEU A 154 -9.36 -6.17 3.66
C LEU A 154 -10.57 -6.12 4.59
N SER A 155 -10.42 -5.44 5.72
CA SER A 155 -11.51 -5.07 6.63
C SER A 155 -11.43 -3.58 6.92
N THR A 156 -12.58 -2.90 7.01
CA THR A 156 -12.62 -1.45 7.26
C THR A 156 -13.59 -1.11 8.37
N ALA A 157 -13.25 -0.09 9.17
CA ALA A 157 -14.13 0.47 10.18
C ALA A 157 -13.88 1.99 10.32
N THR A 158 -14.91 2.76 10.57
CA THR A 158 -14.78 4.22 10.78
C THR A 158 -14.31 4.56 12.18
N GLU A 159 -14.63 3.71 13.16
CA GLU A 159 -14.30 3.94 14.56
C GLU A 159 -12.83 3.65 14.84
N THR A 160 -12.17 4.56 15.51
CA THR A 160 -10.82 4.42 16.07
C THR A 160 -10.78 5.09 17.44
N LEU A 161 -9.93 4.61 18.36
CA LEU A 161 -9.89 5.11 19.73
C LEU A 161 -8.80 6.19 19.90
N ASP A 162 -7.55 5.86 19.58
CA ASP A 162 -6.40 6.67 19.98
C ASP A 162 -5.68 7.38 18.83
N HIS A 163 -5.94 6.98 17.59
CA HIS A 163 -5.27 7.52 16.41
C HIS A 163 -6.27 7.93 15.32
N PRO A 164 -6.03 9.01 14.56
CA PRO A 164 -6.91 9.43 13.47
C PRO A 164 -7.09 8.35 12.39
N VAL A 165 -6.05 7.54 12.20
CA VAL A 165 -6.04 6.38 11.31
C VAL A 165 -5.22 5.26 11.94
N LEU A 166 -5.68 4.04 11.82
CA LEU A 166 -4.99 2.85 12.28
C LEU A 166 -5.01 1.78 11.18
N VAL A 167 -3.84 1.24 10.88
CA VAL A 167 -3.69 0.08 9.98
C VAL A 167 -3.20 -1.09 10.82
N THR A 168 -3.91 -2.21 10.77
CA THR A 168 -3.56 -3.43 11.51
C THR A 168 -3.47 -4.62 10.55
N LEU A 169 -2.38 -5.35 10.62
CA LEU A 169 -2.22 -6.65 9.98
C LEU A 169 -2.41 -7.74 11.03
N ARG A 170 -3.34 -8.66 10.78
CA ARG A 170 -3.59 -9.82 11.63
C ARG A 170 -3.55 -11.10 10.80
N GLY A 171 -2.81 -12.10 11.25
CA GLY A 171 -2.73 -13.38 10.57
C GLY A 171 -2.61 -14.55 11.53
N ALA A 172 -3.22 -15.68 11.15
CA ALA A 172 -3.12 -16.93 11.87
C ALA A 172 -2.03 -17.81 11.22
N LEU A 173 -1.12 -18.31 12.03
CA LEU A 173 -0.03 -19.18 11.61
C LEU A 173 -0.47 -20.66 11.63
N LEU A 174 0.26 -21.51 10.94
CA LEU A 174 -0.02 -22.96 10.87
C LEU A 174 0.09 -23.66 12.24
N ASP A 175 0.85 -23.09 13.15
CA ASP A 175 1.01 -23.60 14.53
C ASP A 175 -0.08 -23.13 15.50
N GLY A 176 -1.10 -22.42 15.00
CA GLY A 176 -2.22 -21.89 15.76
C GLY A 176 -1.96 -20.55 16.46
N ARG A 177 -0.74 -20.00 16.40
CA ARG A 177 -0.47 -18.65 16.89
C ARG A 177 -1.11 -17.61 15.98
N THR A 178 -1.52 -16.50 16.56
CA THR A 178 -1.93 -15.30 15.81
C THR A 178 -0.86 -14.23 16.02
N VAL A 179 -0.50 -13.54 14.94
CA VAL A 179 0.37 -12.36 14.99
C VAL A 179 -0.47 -11.16 14.59
N THR A 180 -0.33 -10.08 15.36
CA THR A 180 -1.00 -8.80 15.09
C THR A 180 0.04 -7.68 15.13
N VAL A 181 0.07 -6.85 14.10
CA VAL A 181 0.95 -5.67 14.03
C VAL A 181 0.12 -4.47 13.64
N SER A 182 0.17 -3.42 14.44
CA SER A 182 -0.61 -2.19 14.21
C SER A 182 0.31 -0.99 14.07
N GLY A 183 -0.16 0.00 13.31
CA GLY A 183 0.57 1.24 13.14
C GLY A 183 -0.30 2.37 12.60
N THR A 184 0.23 3.58 12.71
CA THR A 184 -0.37 4.82 12.24
C THR A 184 0.64 5.65 11.46
N ALA A 185 0.15 6.50 10.55
CA ALA A 185 0.93 7.54 9.91
C ALA A 185 0.52 8.90 10.52
N LEU A 186 1.49 9.60 11.07
CA LEU A 186 1.29 10.98 11.53
C LEU A 186 1.58 11.91 10.36
N THR A 187 0.57 12.68 9.98
CA THR A 187 0.65 13.72 8.96
C THR A 187 0.83 15.08 9.63
N GLY A 188 1.71 15.93 9.12
CA GLY A 188 1.97 17.25 9.69
C GLY A 188 3.37 17.75 9.37
N PRO A 189 3.92 18.73 10.11
CA PRO A 189 5.25 19.27 9.88
C PRO A 189 6.39 18.25 9.98
N ARG A 190 6.16 17.15 10.67
CA ARG A 190 7.02 15.95 10.71
C ARG A 190 6.14 14.74 10.44
N GLU A 191 6.16 14.30 9.19
CA GLU A 191 5.56 13.01 8.84
C GLU A 191 6.38 11.90 9.49
N SER A 192 5.70 11.00 10.20
CA SER A 192 6.35 9.83 10.77
C SER A 192 5.42 8.61 10.75
N LEU A 193 6.00 7.45 10.49
CA LEU A 193 5.31 6.17 10.58
C LEU A 193 5.59 5.57 11.96
N ARG A 194 4.54 5.15 12.66
CA ARG A 194 4.66 4.59 14.00
C ARG A 194 4.06 3.20 14.07
N LEU A 195 4.76 2.31 14.77
CA LEU A 195 4.18 1.08 15.27
C LEU A 195 3.45 1.41 16.58
N THR A 196 2.19 1.02 16.64
CA THR A 196 1.31 1.29 17.79
C THR A 196 0.93 0.02 18.54
N GLY A 197 1.18 -1.15 17.95
CA GLY A 197 0.90 -2.42 18.61
C GLY A 197 1.64 -3.59 17.99
N LEU A 198 1.96 -4.57 18.84
CA LEU A 198 2.51 -5.87 18.44
C LEU A 198 1.90 -6.95 19.35
N ASP A 199 1.09 -7.84 18.77
CA ASP A 199 0.25 -8.81 19.48
C ASP A 199 -0.61 -8.08 20.54
N ASP A 200 -0.44 -8.41 21.84
CA ASP A 200 -1.17 -7.80 22.95
C ASP A 200 -0.41 -6.61 23.58
N PHE A 201 0.69 -6.17 22.99
CA PHE A 201 1.52 -5.09 23.52
C PHE A 201 1.27 -3.77 22.78
N ASP A 202 0.97 -2.73 23.53
CA ASP A 202 0.91 -1.37 23.02
C ASP A 202 2.33 -0.81 22.83
N LEU A 203 2.54 -0.17 21.69
CA LEU A 203 3.82 0.41 21.30
C LEU A 203 3.63 1.86 20.86
N GLU A 204 4.68 2.65 21.03
CA GLU A 204 4.82 4.01 20.51
C GLU A 204 6.22 4.15 19.89
N LEU A 205 6.50 3.35 18.87
CA LEU A 205 7.82 3.25 18.26
C LEU A 205 7.82 3.81 16.85
N GLU A 206 8.78 4.67 16.55
CA GLU A 206 9.00 5.15 15.19
C GLU A 206 9.44 3.99 14.28
N ALA A 207 8.70 3.80 13.18
CA ALA A 207 8.92 2.65 12.30
C ALA A 207 10.03 2.92 11.28
N GLU A 208 11.22 3.31 11.73
CA GLU A 208 12.37 3.63 10.88
C GLU A 208 13.62 2.82 11.26
N GLY A 209 14.56 2.72 10.32
CA GLY A 209 15.82 2.02 10.53
C GLY A 209 15.67 0.51 10.76
N VAL A 210 16.58 -0.04 11.56
CA VAL A 210 16.59 -1.44 11.98
C VAL A 210 15.84 -1.59 13.30
N LEU A 211 14.82 -2.45 13.31
CA LEU A 211 14.01 -2.75 14.48
C LEU A 211 14.35 -4.15 14.98
N LEU A 212 14.60 -4.27 16.29
CA LEU A 212 14.84 -5.54 16.96
C LEU A 212 13.73 -5.76 17.99
N PHE A 213 13.06 -6.90 17.91
CA PHE A 213 12.02 -7.30 18.85
C PHE A 213 12.51 -8.47 19.69
N PHE A 214 12.49 -8.28 21.02
CA PHE A 214 12.86 -9.31 21.98
C PHE A 214 11.64 -9.68 22.83
N ARG A 215 11.29 -10.97 22.86
CA ARG A 215 10.29 -11.50 23.78
C ARG A 215 11.01 -12.29 24.88
N TYR A 216 10.80 -11.89 26.12
CA TYR A 216 11.46 -12.52 27.27
C TYR A 216 10.55 -12.48 28.51
N VAL A 217 10.85 -13.33 29.49
CA VAL A 217 10.21 -13.27 30.79
C VAL A 217 10.76 -12.05 31.54
N ASP A 218 9.85 -11.14 31.96
CA ASP A 218 10.24 -9.90 32.67
C ASP A 218 10.94 -10.22 33.97
N ARG A 219 12.19 -9.78 34.09
CA ARG A 219 13.03 -9.90 35.27
C ARG A 219 14.08 -8.80 35.31
N PRO A 220 14.51 -8.38 36.52
CA PRO A 220 15.57 -7.39 36.66
C PRO A 220 16.84 -7.75 35.89
N GLY A 221 17.45 -6.76 35.25
CA GLY A 221 18.74 -6.90 34.55
C GLY A 221 18.67 -7.25 33.04
N VAL A 222 17.53 -7.68 32.51
CA VAL A 222 17.45 -8.07 31.09
C VAL A 222 17.77 -6.91 30.15
N VAL A 223 17.22 -5.70 30.39
CA VAL A 223 17.51 -4.50 29.60
C VAL A 223 19.01 -4.17 29.63
N GLY A 224 19.63 -4.26 30.81
CA GLY A 224 21.08 -4.06 30.94
C GLY A 224 21.88 -5.07 30.15
N THR A 225 21.50 -6.35 30.18
CA THR A 225 22.16 -7.41 29.41
C THR A 225 22.06 -7.15 27.91
N VAL A 226 20.87 -6.83 27.40
CA VAL A 226 20.64 -6.50 25.98
C VAL A 226 21.48 -5.29 25.58
N GLY A 227 21.46 -4.21 26.38
CA GLY A 227 22.24 -3.01 26.10
C GLY A 227 23.76 -3.26 26.08
N THR A 228 24.28 -4.08 27.00
CA THR A 228 25.70 -4.47 27.03
C THR A 228 26.07 -5.26 25.79
N LEU A 229 25.31 -6.30 25.44
CA LEU A 229 25.59 -7.13 24.25
C LEU A 229 25.57 -6.33 22.95
N LEU A 230 24.60 -5.43 22.79
CA LEU A 230 24.54 -4.56 21.61
C LEU A 230 25.71 -3.58 21.57
N GLY A 231 26.10 -2.99 22.72
CA GLY A 231 27.26 -2.10 22.84
C GLY A 231 28.59 -2.81 22.51
N GLU A 232 28.79 -4.04 23.03
CA GLU A 232 29.96 -4.86 22.72
C GLU A 232 30.03 -5.24 21.22
N ALA A 233 28.87 -5.40 20.57
CA ALA A 233 28.75 -5.63 19.15
C ALA A 233 28.89 -4.35 18.29
N GLY A 234 29.13 -3.19 18.92
CA GLY A 234 29.23 -1.89 18.23
C GLY A 234 27.92 -1.35 17.69
N VAL A 235 26.78 -1.86 18.18
CA VAL A 235 25.44 -1.44 17.76
C VAL A 235 24.94 -0.33 18.69
N ASN A 236 24.66 0.84 18.10
CA ASN A 236 24.06 1.96 18.83
C ASN A 236 22.55 1.78 18.94
N ILE A 237 22.01 2.05 20.12
CA ILE A 237 20.57 2.04 20.39
C ILE A 237 20.06 3.48 20.29
N ALA A 238 19.29 3.79 19.24
CA ALA A 238 18.70 5.11 19.06
C ALA A 238 17.46 5.30 19.94
N ALA A 239 16.62 4.25 20.08
CA ALA A 239 15.45 4.22 20.95
C ALA A 239 15.22 2.79 21.46
N MET A 240 14.62 2.66 22.64
CA MET A 240 14.22 1.39 23.20
C MET A 240 12.88 1.58 23.94
N GLN A 241 11.96 0.65 23.74
CA GLN A 241 10.71 0.59 24.47
C GLN A 241 10.56 -0.79 25.11
N VAL A 242 10.09 -0.83 26.34
CA VAL A 242 9.71 -2.05 27.06
C VAL A 242 8.21 -2.01 27.23
N ALA A 243 7.51 -2.89 26.54
CA ALA A 243 6.07 -3.07 26.69
C ALA A 243 5.76 -4.23 27.65
N ARG A 244 4.66 -4.13 28.39
CA ARG A 244 4.20 -5.11 29.38
C ARG A 244 2.75 -5.45 29.18
#